data_a7c4a534c4513d3a5e289729468df532
#
_entry.id   a7c4a534c4513d3a5e289729468df532
#
_cell.length_a   1.000
_cell.length_b   1.000
_cell.length_c   1.000
_cell.angle_alpha   90.00
_cell.angle_beta   90.00
_cell.angle_gamma   90.00
#
_symmetry.space_group_name_H-M   'P 1'
#
loop_
_entity.id
_entity.type
_entity.pdbx_description
1 polymer ?
#
loop_
_entity_poly.entity_id
_entity_poly.type
_entity_poly.pdbx_seq_one_letter_code
_entity_poly.pdbx_strand_id
1 'polypeptide(L)'
;MKKTVLALTVAVSVLLATGCNKEGVSYSGDKAQLTLSLTATGSFVEVSPVSKSEETADVNEFAINIVDVASGRTVYSWDRYADMPGTVSLDPAVYRVEAGSGEKQPVAWNQPVFFGSQEVTVEAGSTAQVSVVCTIANMKVTVRCTDSFLAEVEQDFTVTVTTEDGPLIFTKDRIDAGDAGYFDVAPLTMDLYAVRKSGGTVTHHMEISEVAARDHHIFTLDAGGTGYADFSDGISIDYTCNEKEEHIIIDGTDEPDTPGADAVTITATAGIDAPVTYNKSELPSEFNLTVSAPAGIEKYEVNILSAGLRGLLDMMQMDYSVDLANMSATEEDFWGSLFGITSDDVKGQTDVVFQIGAFLAAMPAETNELQVVITDKNGETAAAALTIIMTE
;
A
#
# COMPACT_ATOMS: atom_id res chain seq x y z
N MET A 1 63.33 -5.87 -15.19
CA MET A 1 62.29 -5.05 -14.57
C MET A 1 61.57 -5.88 -13.51
N LYS A 2 61.87 -5.63 -12.24
CA LYS A 2 61.41 -6.42 -11.10
C LYS A 2 60.05 -5.87 -10.66
N LYS A 3 58.99 -6.71 -10.67
CA LYS A 3 57.72 -6.39 -10.06
C LYS A 3 57.78 -6.72 -8.57
N THR A 4 57.68 -5.71 -7.74
CA THR A 4 57.61 -5.82 -6.28
C THR A 4 56.17 -6.05 -5.90
N VAL A 5 55.86 -7.22 -5.33
CA VAL A 5 54.57 -7.54 -4.74
C VAL A 5 54.60 -7.09 -3.29
N LEU A 6 53.75 -6.14 -2.92
CA LEU A 6 53.60 -5.66 -1.56
C LEU A 6 52.54 -6.55 -0.86
N ALA A 7 52.98 -7.44 0.02
CA ALA A 7 52.10 -8.23 0.86
C ALA A 7 51.67 -7.38 2.06
N LEU A 8 50.37 -7.10 2.14
CA LEU A 8 49.73 -6.41 3.27
C LEU A 8 49.33 -7.49 4.31
N THR A 9 50.16 -7.60 5.35
CA THR A 9 49.86 -8.45 6.52
C THR A 9 48.88 -7.72 7.43
N VAL A 10 47.63 -8.22 7.47
CA VAL A 10 46.64 -7.80 8.47
C VAL A 10 46.90 -8.53 9.77
N ALA A 11 47.41 -7.81 10.75
CA ALA A 11 47.54 -8.30 12.12
C ALA A 11 46.16 -8.30 12.80
N VAL A 12 45.61 -9.48 13.01
CA VAL A 12 44.40 -9.66 13.85
C VAL A 12 44.87 -9.62 15.31
N SER A 13 44.64 -8.49 15.96
CA SER A 13 44.79 -8.34 17.40
C SER A 13 43.58 -8.96 18.10
N VAL A 14 43.77 -10.17 18.64
CA VAL A 14 42.78 -10.76 19.54
C VAL A 14 42.89 -10.05 20.88
N LEU A 15 41.95 -9.10 21.11
CA LEU A 15 41.71 -8.55 22.45
C LEU A 15 40.95 -9.60 23.26
N LEU A 16 41.65 -10.27 24.14
CA LEU A 16 41.10 -11.02 25.25
C LEU A 16 40.41 -10.03 26.19
N ALA A 17 39.12 -9.82 25.99
CA ALA A 17 38.29 -9.14 26.97
C ALA A 17 38.15 -10.07 28.16
N THR A 18 38.90 -9.75 29.22
CA THR A 18 38.65 -10.29 30.54
C THR A 18 37.23 -9.93 30.93
N GLY A 19 36.40 -10.97 31.14
CA GLY A 19 35.02 -10.83 31.54
C GLY A 19 34.94 -10.03 32.85
N CYS A 20 34.37 -8.82 32.77
CA CYS A 20 33.72 -8.26 33.93
C CYS A 20 32.48 -9.13 34.19
N ASN A 21 32.54 -9.90 35.28
CA ASN A 21 31.36 -10.38 35.95
C ASN A 21 30.49 -9.18 36.24
N LYS A 22 29.47 -8.94 35.41
CA LYS A 22 28.32 -8.20 35.84
C LYS A 22 27.71 -9.06 36.95
N GLU A 23 27.99 -8.71 38.19
CA GLU A 23 27.15 -9.10 39.28
C GLU A 23 25.73 -8.78 38.87
N GLY A 24 24.93 -9.82 38.64
CA GLY A 24 23.51 -9.67 38.46
C GLY A 24 23.01 -8.97 39.72
N VAL A 25 22.56 -7.73 39.58
CA VAL A 25 21.79 -7.07 40.63
C VAL A 25 20.53 -7.90 40.79
N SER A 26 20.59 -8.84 41.74
CA SER A 26 19.43 -9.57 42.19
C SER A 26 18.58 -8.55 42.90
N TYR A 27 17.61 -7.96 42.26
CA TYR A 27 16.53 -7.21 42.88
C TYR A 27 15.68 -8.19 43.66
N SER A 28 16.03 -8.42 44.94
CA SER A 28 15.12 -9.00 45.93
C SER A 28 14.24 -7.90 46.48
N GLY A 29 13.65 -7.11 45.62
CA GLY A 29 12.65 -6.11 45.98
C GLY A 29 11.25 -6.65 45.71
N ASP A 30 10.27 -6.21 46.51
CA ASP A 30 8.87 -6.53 46.27
C ASP A 30 8.51 -6.17 44.82
N LYS A 31 7.97 -7.12 44.07
CA LYS A 31 7.52 -6.89 42.66
C LYS A 31 6.43 -5.81 42.69
N ALA A 32 6.49 -4.93 41.72
CA ALA A 32 5.48 -3.93 41.48
C ALA A 32 4.34 -4.47 40.61
N GLN A 33 3.23 -3.78 40.61
CA GLN A 33 2.05 -4.15 39.84
C GLN A 33 1.77 -3.07 38.80
N LEU A 34 1.36 -3.46 37.61
CA LEU A 34 0.92 -2.57 36.55
C LEU A 34 -0.54 -2.88 36.17
N THR A 35 -1.36 -1.84 36.09
CA THR A 35 -2.72 -1.89 35.57
C THR A 35 -2.78 -1.04 34.29
N LEU A 36 -3.40 -1.57 33.22
CA LEU A 36 -3.54 -0.91 31.92
C LEU A 36 -5.01 -0.52 31.69
N SER A 37 -5.22 0.73 31.27
CA SER A 37 -6.47 1.20 30.66
C SER A 37 -6.20 1.51 29.20
N LEU A 38 -7.01 0.95 28.30
CA LEU A 38 -6.87 1.10 26.87
C LEU A 38 -8.07 1.82 26.28
N THR A 39 -7.83 2.83 25.45
CA THR A 39 -8.86 3.51 24.66
C THR A 39 -8.38 3.63 23.21
N ALA A 40 -9.29 3.50 22.26
CA ALA A 40 -9.02 3.79 20.85
C ALA A 40 -9.89 4.97 20.41
N THR A 41 -9.27 5.92 19.74
CA THR A 41 -9.98 7.06 19.13
C THR A 41 -9.66 7.07 17.63
N GLY A 42 -10.70 6.83 16.82
CA GLY A 42 -10.64 6.90 15.36
C GLY A 42 -11.61 7.97 14.89
N SER A 43 -11.22 9.23 14.92
CA SER A 43 -12.03 10.30 14.35
C SER A 43 -11.37 10.82 13.09
N PHE A 44 -12.00 10.55 11.94
CA PHE A 44 -11.86 11.37 10.73
C PHE A 44 -12.97 12.43 10.80
N VAL A 45 -12.60 13.70 10.70
CA VAL A 45 -13.60 14.78 10.60
C VAL A 45 -13.84 15.06 9.13
N GLU A 46 -14.96 14.58 8.59
CA GLU A 46 -15.47 15.07 7.32
C GLU A 46 -16.09 16.46 7.55
N VAL A 47 -15.62 17.45 6.80
CA VAL A 47 -16.30 18.74 6.67
C VAL A 47 -17.29 18.64 5.53
N SER A 48 -18.34 17.88 5.72
CA SER A 48 -19.56 17.95 4.92
C SER A 48 -20.74 17.45 5.77
N PRO A 49 -21.95 17.98 5.63
CA PRO A 49 -23.02 17.75 6.60
C PRO A 49 -23.68 16.36 6.53
N VAL A 50 -23.05 15.35 5.97
CA VAL A 50 -23.61 14.02 5.85
C VAL A 50 -22.65 12.98 6.40
N SER A 51 -23.00 12.50 7.60
CA SER A 51 -22.49 11.33 8.32
C SER A 51 -21.01 11.30 8.73
N LYS A 52 -20.80 11.49 10.03
CA LYS A 52 -19.63 11.02 10.75
C LYS A 52 -19.53 9.49 10.59
N SER A 53 -18.56 9.00 9.86
CA SER A 53 -18.09 7.62 10.04
C SER A 53 -17.05 7.62 11.15
N GLU A 54 -17.46 7.41 12.39
CA GLU A 54 -16.54 7.03 13.46
C GLU A 54 -16.14 5.57 13.20
N GLU A 55 -14.89 5.35 12.87
CA GLU A 55 -14.36 4.01 12.81
C GLU A 55 -14.13 3.53 14.25
N THR A 56 -14.97 2.61 14.69
CA THR A 56 -14.89 2.03 16.02
C THR A 56 -14.08 0.75 15.97
N ALA A 57 -12.96 0.73 16.72
CA ALA A 57 -12.19 -0.47 16.94
C ALA A 57 -12.55 -1.10 18.27
N ASP A 58 -12.67 -2.42 18.32
CA ASP A 58 -12.80 -3.15 19.59
C ASP A 58 -11.43 -3.29 20.23
N VAL A 59 -11.18 -2.47 21.25
CA VAL A 59 -9.90 -2.47 21.98
C VAL A 59 -9.58 -3.82 22.65
N ASN A 60 -10.59 -4.67 22.88
CA ASN A 60 -10.36 -6.00 23.44
C ASN A 60 -9.55 -6.91 22.51
N GLU A 61 -9.59 -6.64 21.20
CA GLU A 61 -8.86 -7.38 20.18
C GLU A 61 -7.44 -6.84 19.94
N PHE A 62 -7.04 -5.75 20.62
CA PHE A 62 -5.72 -5.16 20.43
C PHE A 62 -4.60 -6.00 21.06
N ALA A 63 -3.53 -6.19 20.32
CA ALA A 63 -2.30 -6.77 20.83
C ALA A 63 -1.62 -5.81 21.82
N ILE A 64 -1.06 -6.35 22.90
CA ILE A 64 -0.36 -5.59 23.94
C ILE A 64 1.06 -6.10 24.09
N ASN A 65 2.03 -5.18 24.09
CA ASN A 65 3.42 -5.47 24.40
C ASN A 65 3.88 -4.59 25.55
N ILE A 66 4.57 -5.18 26.52
CA ILE A 66 5.30 -4.45 27.57
C ILE A 66 6.79 -4.62 27.28
N VAL A 67 7.44 -3.50 26.98
CA VAL A 67 8.85 -3.44 26.58
C VAL A 67 9.66 -2.78 27.67
N ASP A 68 10.71 -3.41 28.15
CA ASP A 68 11.70 -2.80 29.06
C ASP A 68 12.50 -1.76 28.26
N VAL A 69 12.42 -0.49 28.66
CA VAL A 69 13.02 0.63 27.91
C VAL A 69 14.55 0.54 27.90
N ALA A 70 15.15 0.07 28.99
CA ALA A 70 16.62 0.01 29.10
C ALA A 70 17.24 -1.06 28.20
N SER A 71 16.57 -2.21 28.05
CA SER A 71 17.07 -3.33 27.26
C SER A 71 16.44 -3.43 25.87
N GLY A 72 15.34 -2.74 25.61
CA GLY A 72 14.55 -2.86 24.38
C GLY A 72 13.82 -4.20 24.22
N ARG A 73 13.77 -5.03 25.29
CA ARG A 73 13.17 -6.37 25.22
C ARG A 73 11.71 -6.35 25.61
N THR A 74 10.87 -7.02 24.83
CA THR A 74 9.50 -7.34 25.23
C THR A 74 9.53 -8.32 26.40
N VAL A 75 8.98 -7.92 27.54
CA VAL A 75 8.89 -8.72 28.76
C VAL A 75 7.58 -9.48 28.87
N TYR A 76 6.52 -8.91 28.31
CA TYR A 76 5.21 -9.54 28.16
C TYR A 76 4.59 -9.17 26.84
N SER A 77 3.82 -10.12 26.28
CA SER A 77 3.04 -9.93 25.04
C SER A 77 1.73 -10.71 25.16
N TRP A 78 0.65 -10.11 24.71
CA TRP A 78 -0.66 -10.73 24.53
C TRP A 78 -1.20 -10.36 23.16
N ASP A 79 -1.74 -11.34 22.46
CA ASP A 79 -2.34 -11.12 21.14
C ASP A 79 -3.64 -10.31 21.24
N ARG A 80 -4.27 -10.32 22.42
CA ARG A 80 -5.53 -9.61 22.69
C ARG A 80 -5.50 -8.97 24.06
N TYR A 81 -5.94 -7.71 24.17
CA TYR A 81 -6.08 -7.03 25.45
C TYR A 81 -7.03 -7.77 26.41
N ALA A 82 -8.08 -8.40 25.86
CA ALA A 82 -9.01 -9.23 26.64
C ALA A 82 -8.33 -10.39 27.39
N ASP A 83 -7.20 -10.87 26.93
CA ASP A 83 -6.47 -12.00 27.51
C ASP A 83 -5.40 -11.56 28.54
N MET A 84 -5.15 -10.23 28.61
CA MET A 84 -4.23 -9.64 29.58
C MET A 84 -4.83 -9.72 30.99
N PRO A 85 -4.09 -10.19 32.02
CA PRO A 85 -4.57 -10.16 33.39
C PRO A 85 -4.77 -8.71 33.86
N GLY A 86 -5.78 -8.46 34.68
CA GLY A 86 -6.09 -7.10 35.18
C GLY A 86 -4.92 -6.42 35.93
N THR A 87 -3.91 -7.20 36.33
CA THR A 87 -2.67 -6.71 36.94
C THR A 87 -1.49 -7.57 36.51
N VAL A 88 -0.40 -6.94 36.07
CA VAL A 88 0.84 -7.59 35.67
C VAL A 88 1.92 -7.32 36.69
N SER A 89 2.66 -8.35 37.09
CA SER A 89 3.76 -8.24 38.05
C SER A 89 5.08 -7.99 37.29
N LEU A 90 5.74 -6.87 37.59
CA LEU A 90 6.95 -6.40 36.94
C LEU A 90 8.06 -6.12 37.96
N ASP A 91 9.31 -6.22 37.52
CA ASP A 91 10.45 -5.73 38.28
C ASP A 91 10.50 -4.19 38.22
N PRO A 92 11.05 -3.50 39.20
CA PRO A 92 11.14 -2.03 39.17
C PRO A 92 12.00 -1.56 38.00
N ALA A 93 11.39 -0.84 37.03
CA ALA A 93 12.06 -0.30 35.84
C ALA A 93 11.14 0.70 35.13
N VAL A 94 11.63 1.25 34.02
CA VAL A 94 10.80 2.01 33.07
C VAL A 94 10.39 1.07 31.94
N TYR A 95 9.09 1.01 31.72
CA TYR A 95 8.50 0.19 30.66
C TYR A 95 7.77 1.06 29.67
N ARG A 96 7.79 0.66 28.40
CA ARG A 96 6.91 1.17 27.36
C ARG A 96 5.82 0.15 27.10
N VAL A 97 4.58 0.54 27.32
CA VAL A 97 3.40 -0.25 26.99
C VAL A 97 2.93 0.16 25.61
N GLU A 98 2.89 -0.79 24.70
CA GLU A 98 2.45 -0.63 23.31
C GLU A 98 1.15 -1.39 23.14
N ALA A 99 0.20 -0.80 22.39
CA ALA A 99 -1.06 -1.41 22.04
C ALA A 99 -1.40 -1.12 20.58
N GLY A 100 -1.97 -2.10 19.88
CA GLY A 100 -2.35 -1.92 18.47
C GLY A 100 -3.33 -2.96 17.95
N SER A 101 -3.99 -2.66 16.83
CA SER A 101 -5.09 -3.45 16.27
C SER A 101 -4.67 -4.76 15.57
N GLY A 102 -3.52 -5.34 15.92
CA GLY A 102 -3.06 -6.62 15.39
C GLY A 102 -2.17 -6.49 14.16
N GLU A 103 -2.13 -7.54 13.32
CA GLU A 103 -1.28 -7.58 12.14
C GLU A 103 -1.62 -6.47 11.16
N LYS A 104 -0.59 -5.76 10.73
CA LYS A 104 -0.65 -4.63 9.85
C LYS A 104 -0.46 -5.10 8.42
N GLN A 105 -1.46 -4.85 7.57
CA GLN A 105 -1.29 -4.90 6.13
C GLN A 105 -0.82 -3.51 5.68
N PRO A 106 0.32 -3.39 4.98
CA PRO A 106 0.83 -2.08 4.55
C PRO A 106 -0.14 -1.35 3.62
N VAL A 107 -0.90 -2.10 2.82
CA VAL A 107 -1.93 -1.60 1.90
C VAL A 107 -3.17 -2.48 2.02
N ALA A 108 -4.32 -1.89 2.32
CA ALA A 108 -5.57 -2.65 2.49
C ALA A 108 -6.82 -1.81 2.21
N TRP A 109 -7.91 -2.47 1.84
CA TRP A 109 -9.23 -1.87 1.76
C TRP A 109 -9.94 -1.88 3.12
N ASN A 110 -10.51 -0.73 3.52
CA ASN A 110 -11.38 -0.60 4.70
C ASN A 110 -10.75 -1.12 6.01
N GLN A 111 -9.42 -1.05 6.16
CA GLN A 111 -8.69 -1.57 7.31
C GLN A 111 -7.85 -0.48 7.99
N PRO A 112 -8.44 0.33 8.88
CA PRO A 112 -7.67 1.25 9.72
C PRO A 112 -6.79 0.47 10.69
N VAL A 113 -5.55 0.91 10.85
CA VAL A 113 -4.60 0.38 11.84
C VAL A 113 -4.51 1.35 12.99
N PHE A 114 -4.75 0.86 14.22
CA PHE A 114 -4.61 1.64 15.44
C PHE A 114 -3.33 1.28 16.17
N PHE A 115 -2.63 2.28 16.66
CA PHE A 115 -1.44 2.09 17.49
C PHE A 115 -1.34 3.19 18.54
N GLY A 116 -0.83 2.81 19.71
CA GLY A 116 -0.51 3.73 20.80
C GLY A 116 0.59 3.18 21.68
N SER A 117 1.35 4.05 22.30
CA SER A 117 2.37 3.66 23.27
C SER A 117 2.47 4.69 24.39
N GLN A 118 2.79 4.22 25.60
CA GLN A 118 3.01 5.06 26.78
C GLN A 118 4.11 4.47 27.65
N GLU A 119 5.03 5.33 28.07
CA GLU A 119 6.04 4.95 29.06
C GLU A 119 5.49 5.10 30.48
N VAL A 120 5.89 4.18 31.36
CA VAL A 120 5.50 4.14 32.75
C VAL A 120 6.68 3.71 33.61
N THR A 121 6.92 4.44 34.72
CA THR A 121 7.90 4.03 35.73
C THR A 121 7.22 3.14 36.76
N VAL A 122 7.78 1.97 36.96
CA VAL A 122 7.29 0.98 37.95
C VAL A 122 8.28 0.94 39.10
N GLU A 123 7.81 1.27 40.33
CA GLU A 123 8.63 1.32 41.52
C GLU A 123 8.38 0.10 42.42
N ALA A 124 9.39 -0.33 43.19
CA ALA A 124 9.30 -1.49 44.03
C ALA A 124 8.13 -1.39 45.04
N GLY A 125 7.31 -2.44 45.09
CA GLY A 125 6.18 -2.54 46.04
C GLY A 125 5.02 -1.59 45.72
N SER A 126 5.03 -0.90 44.57
CA SER A 126 3.96 0.03 44.18
C SER A 126 2.98 -0.61 43.19
N THR A 127 1.87 0.04 42.94
CA THR A 127 0.97 -0.22 41.83
C THR A 127 1.04 0.95 40.87
N ALA A 128 1.60 0.74 39.69
CA ALA A 128 1.60 1.74 38.64
C ALA A 128 0.33 1.58 37.77
N GLN A 129 -0.21 2.71 37.32
CA GLN A 129 -1.31 2.74 36.35
C GLN A 129 -0.81 3.40 35.06
N VAL A 130 -1.15 2.82 33.91
CA VAL A 130 -0.86 3.40 32.62
C VAL A 130 -2.13 3.44 31.78
N SER A 131 -2.30 4.52 31.03
CA SER A 131 -3.38 4.67 30.07
C SER A 131 -2.76 4.86 28.69
N VAL A 132 -3.07 3.95 27.75
CA VAL A 132 -2.62 4.04 26.37
C VAL A 132 -3.79 4.47 25.50
N VAL A 133 -3.60 5.55 24.77
CA VAL A 133 -4.53 6.03 23.75
C VAL A 133 -4.01 5.59 22.39
N CYS A 134 -4.75 4.72 21.72
CA CYS A 134 -4.45 4.29 20.37
C CYS A 134 -5.14 5.20 19.36
N THR A 135 -4.39 5.67 18.38
CA THR A 135 -4.88 6.48 17.26
C THR A 135 -4.61 5.75 15.95
N ILE A 136 -5.24 6.20 14.87
CA ILE A 136 -4.97 5.63 13.54
C ILE A 136 -3.49 5.86 13.19
N ALA A 137 -2.80 4.80 12.79
CA ALA A 137 -1.37 4.80 12.51
C ALA A 137 -1.05 4.79 11.01
N ASN A 138 -2.04 4.54 10.15
CA ASN A 138 -1.92 4.58 8.69
C ASN A 138 -2.59 5.84 8.11
N MET A 139 -2.49 6.01 6.78
CA MET A 139 -3.20 7.02 6.01
C MET A 139 -4.47 6.43 5.44
N LYS A 140 -5.46 7.29 5.16
CA LYS A 140 -6.70 6.94 4.48
C LYS A 140 -6.77 7.69 3.14
N VAL A 141 -7.24 7.00 2.11
CA VAL A 141 -7.53 7.58 0.81
C VAL A 141 -8.98 7.26 0.44
N THR A 142 -9.69 8.25 -0.05
CA THR A 142 -11.01 8.08 -0.67
C THR A 142 -11.06 8.84 -1.99
N VAL A 143 -11.84 8.33 -2.94
CA VAL A 143 -12.07 8.98 -4.22
C VAL A 143 -13.55 9.34 -4.32
N ARG A 144 -13.83 10.52 -4.84
CA ARG A 144 -15.18 11.03 -5.11
C ARG A 144 -15.28 11.45 -6.56
N CYS A 145 -16.45 11.29 -7.15
CA CYS A 145 -16.74 11.76 -8.51
C CYS A 145 -17.91 12.72 -8.44
N THR A 146 -17.79 13.86 -9.14
CA THR A 146 -18.91 14.77 -9.33
C THR A 146 -19.83 14.27 -10.45
N ASP A 147 -21.08 14.75 -10.46
CA ASP A 147 -22.02 14.43 -11.53
C ASP A 147 -21.51 14.93 -12.90
N SER A 148 -20.76 16.04 -12.92
CA SER A 148 -20.13 16.60 -14.12
C SER A 148 -19.06 15.65 -14.68
N PHE A 149 -18.17 15.11 -13.82
CA PHE A 149 -17.20 14.11 -14.23
C PHE A 149 -17.88 12.87 -14.82
N LEU A 150 -18.85 12.29 -14.11
CA LEU A 150 -19.59 11.12 -14.54
C LEU A 150 -20.44 11.35 -15.82
N ALA A 151 -20.79 12.60 -16.12
CA ALA A 151 -21.46 12.95 -17.37
C ALA A 151 -20.52 12.92 -18.57
N GLU A 152 -19.23 13.23 -18.38
CA GLU A 152 -18.23 13.39 -19.43
C GLU A 152 -17.47 12.10 -19.75
N VAL A 153 -17.28 11.21 -18.77
CA VAL A 153 -16.45 10.00 -18.94
C VAL A 153 -17.29 8.73 -19.03
N GLU A 154 -16.74 7.69 -19.66
CA GLU A 154 -17.25 6.32 -19.58
C GLU A 154 -17.13 5.78 -18.14
N GLN A 155 -17.84 4.68 -17.84
CA GLN A 155 -17.89 4.16 -16.46
C GLN A 155 -16.64 3.39 -16.05
N ASP A 156 -15.79 3.01 -16.99
CA ASP A 156 -14.61 2.15 -16.80
C ASP A 156 -13.33 2.97 -16.49
N PHE A 157 -13.47 4.12 -15.83
CA PHE A 157 -12.32 4.87 -15.35
C PHE A 157 -11.72 4.21 -14.09
N THR A 158 -10.43 4.45 -13.88
CA THR A 158 -9.70 3.99 -12.71
C THR A 158 -8.89 5.11 -12.09
N VAL A 159 -8.80 5.10 -10.76
CA VAL A 159 -7.84 5.89 -10.00
C VAL A 159 -6.93 4.92 -9.26
N THR A 160 -5.67 4.88 -9.64
CA THR A 160 -4.66 4.06 -8.98
C THR A 160 -3.91 4.90 -7.98
N VAL A 161 -3.91 4.49 -6.72
CA VAL A 161 -3.10 5.12 -5.67
C VAL A 161 -2.02 4.14 -5.26
N THR A 162 -0.76 4.55 -5.38
CA THR A 162 0.40 3.69 -5.17
C THR A 162 1.32 4.27 -4.11
N THR A 163 1.84 3.41 -3.22
CA THR A 163 2.96 3.69 -2.32
C THR A 163 4.07 2.67 -2.58
N GLU A 164 5.20 2.77 -1.90
CA GLU A 164 6.26 1.76 -1.97
C GLU A 164 5.79 0.34 -1.62
N ASP A 165 4.70 0.23 -0.86
CA ASP A 165 4.13 -1.05 -0.41
C ASP A 165 3.09 -1.63 -1.38
N GLY A 166 2.76 -0.90 -2.46
CA GLY A 166 1.88 -1.36 -3.51
C GLY A 166 0.66 -0.46 -3.79
N PRO A 167 -0.10 -0.77 -4.83
CA PRO A 167 -1.24 0.02 -5.29
C PRO A 167 -2.58 -0.44 -4.71
N LEU A 168 -3.55 0.50 -4.71
CA LEU A 168 -4.98 0.22 -4.68
C LEU A 168 -5.66 0.91 -5.87
N ILE A 169 -6.54 0.18 -6.56
CA ILE A 169 -7.27 0.70 -7.72
C ILE A 169 -8.71 0.99 -7.33
N PHE A 170 -9.08 2.26 -7.36
CA PHE A 170 -10.44 2.72 -7.18
C PHE A 170 -11.17 2.68 -8.51
N THR A 171 -12.02 1.68 -8.68
CA THR A 171 -12.99 1.60 -9.78
C THR A 171 -14.27 2.33 -9.38
N LYS A 172 -15.14 2.61 -10.35
CA LYS A 172 -16.44 3.21 -10.07
C LYS A 172 -17.24 2.44 -9.02
N ASP A 173 -17.24 1.10 -9.08
CA ASP A 173 -17.97 0.25 -8.14
C ASP A 173 -17.44 0.40 -6.70
N ARG A 174 -16.13 0.49 -6.51
CA ARG A 174 -15.53 0.72 -5.20
C ARG A 174 -15.83 2.13 -4.67
N ILE A 175 -15.81 3.12 -5.56
CA ILE A 175 -16.15 4.50 -5.20
C ILE A 175 -17.62 4.60 -4.78
N ASP A 176 -18.52 3.97 -5.53
CA ASP A 176 -19.96 3.93 -5.22
C ASP A 176 -20.26 3.14 -3.93
N ALA A 177 -19.48 2.10 -3.64
CA ALA A 177 -19.55 1.35 -2.39
C ALA A 177 -19.03 2.15 -1.18
N GLY A 178 -18.31 3.24 -1.41
CA GLY A 178 -17.68 4.05 -0.37
C GLY A 178 -16.43 3.41 0.22
N ASP A 179 -15.76 2.53 -0.55
CA ASP A 179 -14.54 1.90 -0.11
C ASP A 179 -13.43 2.93 0.12
N ALA A 180 -12.65 2.72 1.18
CA ALA A 180 -11.50 3.53 1.51
C ALA A 180 -10.22 2.70 1.45
N GLY A 181 -9.20 3.21 0.79
CA GLY A 181 -7.85 2.65 0.82
C GLY A 181 -7.13 3.08 2.10
N TYR A 182 -6.40 2.16 2.70
CA TYR A 182 -5.51 2.43 3.84
C TYR A 182 -4.10 2.05 3.47
N PHE A 183 -3.16 2.95 3.72
CA PHE A 183 -1.75 2.81 3.36
C PHE A 183 -0.86 3.12 4.56
N ASP A 184 0.27 2.46 4.65
CA ASP A 184 1.34 2.89 5.55
C ASP A 184 1.78 4.30 5.21
N VAL A 185 2.36 5.00 6.19
CA VAL A 185 2.81 6.38 6.00
C VAL A 185 4.03 6.40 5.10
N ALA A 186 3.80 6.62 3.81
CA ALA A 186 4.81 6.73 2.76
C ALA A 186 4.33 7.71 1.69
N PRO A 187 5.22 8.39 0.95
CA PRO A 187 4.83 9.14 -0.23
C PRO A 187 3.95 8.31 -1.16
N LEU A 188 2.94 8.94 -1.74
CA LEU A 188 2.02 8.26 -2.62
C LEU A 188 1.92 8.96 -3.98
N THR A 189 1.60 8.18 -5.01
CA THR A 189 1.19 8.68 -6.32
C THR A 189 -0.26 8.36 -6.56
N MET A 190 -0.94 9.21 -7.32
CA MET A 190 -2.29 9.00 -7.80
C MET A 190 -2.32 9.15 -9.31
N ASP A 191 -2.79 8.12 -10.00
CA ASP A 191 -2.93 8.05 -11.44
C ASP A 191 -4.40 7.89 -11.82
N LEU A 192 -4.96 8.86 -12.54
CA LEU A 192 -6.29 8.78 -13.13
C LEU A 192 -6.16 8.31 -14.58
N TYR A 193 -6.96 7.33 -14.95
CA TYR A 193 -7.22 6.95 -16.34
C TYR A 193 -8.73 6.97 -16.59
N ALA A 194 -9.17 7.67 -17.61
CA ALA A 194 -10.57 7.73 -18.03
C ALA A 194 -10.71 7.88 -19.54
N VAL A 195 -11.81 7.39 -20.11
CA VAL A 195 -12.18 7.60 -21.52
C VAL A 195 -13.36 8.56 -21.56
N ARG A 196 -13.28 9.61 -22.38
CA ARG A 196 -14.40 10.54 -22.59
C ARG A 196 -15.48 9.91 -23.47
N LYS A 197 -16.75 10.14 -23.15
CA LYS A 197 -17.89 9.76 -24.02
C LYS A 197 -17.85 10.45 -25.38
N SER A 198 -17.20 11.59 -25.49
CA SER A 198 -16.95 12.30 -26.74
C SER A 198 -15.80 11.71 -27.57
N GLY A 199 -15.08 10.73 -27.00
CA GLY A 199 -13.85 10.14 -27.55
C GLY A 199 -12.60 10.80 -26.96
N GLY A 200 -11.49 10.04 -26.93
CA GLY A 200 -10.23 10.47 -26.32
C GLY A 200 -10.05 9.98 -24.89
N THR A 201 -8.80 9.89 -24.47
CA THR A 201 -8.37 9.43 -23.14
C THR A 201 -8.04 10.63 -22.27
N VAL A 202 -8.31 10.51 -20.98
CA VAL A 202 -7.88 11.45 -19.93
C VAL A 202 -6.94 10.72 -19.02
N THR A 203 -5.74 11.26 -18.83
CA THR A 203 -4.79 10.78 -17.83
C THR A 203 -4.39 11.95 -16.94
N HIS A 204 -4.22 11.67 -15.66
CA HIS A 204 -3.70 12.66 -14.72
C HIS A 204 -2.80 11.96 -13.73
N HIS A 205 -1.62 12.52 -13.47
CA HIS A 205 -0.65 12.01 -12.51
C HIS A 205 -0.38 13.04 -11.44
N MET A 206 -0.36 12.61 -10.18
CA MET A 206 -0.07 13.46 -9.03
C MET A 206 0.82 12.72 -8.03
N GLU A 207 1.85 13.41 -7.52
CA GLU A 207 2.70 12.93 -6.44
C GLU A 207 2.41 13.69 -5.15
N ILE A 208 2.28 12.98 -4.03
CA ILE A 208 2.10 13.56 -2.70
C ILE A 208 3.21 13.03 -1.79
N SER A 209 4.16 13.90 -1.46
CA SER A 209 5.33 13.57 -0.65
C SER A 209 5.17 13.94 0.83
N GLU A 210 4.34 14.93 1.14
CA GLU A 210 4.11 15.38 2.52
C GLU A 210 2.91 14.64 3.10
N VAL A 211 3.17 13.53 3.79
CA VAL A 211 2.17 12.64 4.36
C VAL A 211 2.47 12.33 5.83
N ALA A 212 1.44 12.06 6.59
CA ALA A 212 1.54 11.69 8.00
C ALA A 212 0.50 10.63 8.39
N ALA A 213 0.72 9.97 9.52
CA ALA A 213 -0.30 9.13 10.12
C ALA A 213 -1.58 9.96 10.36
N ARG A 214 -2.73 9.34 10.11
CA ARG A 214 -4.07 9.96 10.21
C ARG A 214 -4.40 10.95 9.09
N ASP A 215 -3.55 11.16 8.10
CA ASP A 215 -3.95 11.94 6.92
C ASP A 215 -5.07 11.20 6.20
N HIS A 216 -6.07 11.96 5.78
CA HIS A 216 -7.16 11.49 4.92
C HIS A 216 -7.11 12.26 3.60
N HIS A 217 -6.55 11.64 2.58
CA HIS A 217 -6.51 12.20 1.22
C HIS A 217 -7.83 11.92 0.52
N ILE A 218 -8.48 12.98 0.05
CA ILE A 218 -9.76 12.90 -0.66
C ILE A 218 -9.53 13.41 -2.09
N PHE A 219 -9.53 12.50 -3.05
CA PHE A 219 -9.44 12.86 -4.47
C PHE A 219 -10.83 13.07 -5.02
N THR A 220 -11.16 14.31 -5.39
CA THR A 220 -12.43 14.66 -6.02
C THR A 220 -12.23 14.86 -7.52
N LEU A 221 -12.79 13.96 -8.32
CA LEU A 221 -12.76 14.03 -9.78
C LEU A 221 -13.89 14.90 -10.28
N ASP A 222 -13.58 15.91 -11.11
CA ASP A 222 -14.54 16.86 -11.65
C ASP A 222 -14.25 17.18 -13.12
N ALA A 223 -15.27 17.47 -13.89
CA ALA A 223 -15.18 17.88 -15.30
C ALA A 223 -15.41 19.38 -15.44
N GLY A 224 -14.47 20.20 -15.04
CA GLY A 224 -14.39 21.65 -15.20
C GLY A 224 -15.68 22.41 -15.52
N GLY A 225 -16.41 22.79 -14.50
CA GLY A 225 -17.52 23.76 -14.60
C GLY A 225 -17.07 25.10 -14.03
N THR A 226 -17.35 26.19 -14.72
CA THR A 226 -17.09 27.56 -14.25
C THR A 226 -17.82 27.82 -12.94
N GLY A 227 -17.13 27.77 -11.83
CA GLY A 227 -17.74 28.15 -10.56
C GLY A 227 -17.19 27.53 -9.29
N TYR A 228 -15.88 27.40 -9.15
CA TYR A 228 -15.31 27.20 -7.81
C TYR A 228 -15.19 28.56 -7.11
N ALA A 229 -15.98 28.74 -6.05
CA ALA A 229 -15.68 29.74 -5.05
C ALA A 229 -14.55 29.21 -4.20
N ASP A 230 -13.43 29.90 -4.23
CA ASP A 230 -12.35 29.74 -3.28
C ASP A 230 -12.88 30.07 -1.87
N PHE A 231 -13.15 29.04 -1.06
CA PHE A 231 -13.57 29.22 0.34
C PHE A 231 -12.36 29.37 1.26
N SER A 232 -11.51 30.34 0.96
CA SER A 232 -10.35 30.68 1.80
C SER A 232 -10.69 31.60 2.98
N ASP A 233 -11.93 31.62 3.49
CA ASP A 233 -12.30 32.44 4.65
C ASP A 233 -12.98 31.63 5.78
N GLY A 234 -12.12 31.21 6.72
CA GLY A 234 -12.39 31.41 8.14
C GLY A 234 -13.46 30.57 8.83
N ILE A 235 -13.25 29.24 8.98
CA ILE A 235 -13.73 28.54 10.18
C ILE A 235 -12.55 27.74 10.75
N SER A 236 -12.03 28.19 11.89
CA SER A 236 -11.06 27.44 12.69
C SER A 236 -11.80 26.35 13.43
N ILE A 237 -11.64 25.10 13.00
CA ILE A 237 -12.09 23.92 13.73
C ILE A 237 -10.84 23.16 14.20
N ASP A 238 -10.83 22.75 15.46
CA ASP A 238 -9.76 21.98 16.08
C ASP A 238 -9.74 20.55 15.46
N TYR A 239 -8.87 20.36 14.44
CA TYR A 239 -8.80 19.14 13.66
C TYR A 239 -7.88 18.11 14.32
N THR A 240 -8.44 17.03 14.79
CA THR A 240 -7.68 15.86 15.21
C THR A 240 -7.25 14.95 14.05
N CYS A 241 -7.60 15.27 12.80
CA CYS A 241 -7.16 14.67 11.56
C CYS A 241 -6.77 15.76 10.56
N ASN A 242 -5.73 15.53 9.78
CA ASN A 242 -5.36 16.38 8.65
C ASN A 242 -6.12 15.88 7.41
N GLU A 243 -7.20 16.57 7.03
CA GLU A 243 -7.82 16.35 5.73
C GLU A 243 -7.02 17.09 4.66
N LYS A 244 -6.70 16.40 3.57
CA LYS A 244 -6.10 16.96 2.36
C LYS A 244 -7.03 16.66 1.20
N GLU A 245 -7.71 17.66 0.68
CA GLU A 245 -8.62 17.52 -0.44
C GLU A 245 -7.93 17.97 -1.73
N GLU A 246 -7.87 17.06 -2.72
CA GLU A 246 -7.29 17.30 -4.03
C GLU A 246 -8.41 17.28 -5.08
N HIS A 247 -8.56 18.40 -5.80
CA HIS A 247 -9.53 18.54 -6.89
C HIS A 247 -8.83 18.31 -8.23
N ILE A 248 -9.30 17.32 -8.96
CA ILE A 248 -8.81 16.99 -10.30
C ILE A 248 -9.88 17.42 -11.30
N ILE A 249 -9.55 18.42 -12.09
CA ILE A 249 -10.44 18.97 -13.09
C ILE A 249 -10.00 18.49 -14.46
N ILE A 250 -10.88 17.77 -15.16
CA ILE A 250 -10.73 17.48 -16.58
C ILE A 250 -11.45 18.60 -17.35
N ASP A 251 -10.71 19.58 -17.85
CA ASP A 251 -11.33 20.65 -18.64
C ASP A 251 -11.58 20.18 -20.09
N GLY A 252 -12.54 20.82 -20.77
CA GLY A 252 -12.91 20.45 -22.12
C GLY A 252 -11.95 20.96 -23.21
N THR A 253 -10.78 21.50 -22.82
CA THR A 253 -9.80 22.09 -23.74
C THR A 253 -8.76 21.07 -24.21
N ASP A 254 -8.71 19.89 -23.60
CA ASP A 254 -7.92 18.79 -24.12
C ASP A 254 -8.56 18.39 -25.45
N GLU A 255 -7.88 18.67 -26.55
CA GLU A 255 -8.21 18.05 -27.84
C GLU A 255 -8.24 16.54 -27.59
N PRO A 256 -9.14 15.77 -28.28
CA PRO A 256 -9.12 14.34 -28.15
C PRO A 256 -7.69 13.89 -28.47
N ASP A 257 -6.96 13.47 -27.43
CA ASP A 257 -5.67 12.84 -27.63
C ASP A 257 -5.94 11.55 -28.42
N THR A 258 -5.90 11.70 -29.72
CA THR A 258 -5.43 10.60 -30.53
C THR A 258 -4.05 10.36 -29.96
N PRO A 259 -3.75 9.16 -29.38
CA PRO A 259 -2.45 8.89 -28.82
C PRO A 259 -1.43 9.41 -29.81
N GLY A 260 -0.65 10.40 -29.43
CA GLY A 260 0.35 10.97 -30.32
C GLY A 260 1.16 9.78 -30.83
N ALA A 261 1.74 9.86 -32.00
CA ALA A 261 2.56 8.76 -32.56
C ALA A 261 3.64 8.28 -31.57
N ASP A 262 3.80 8.99 -30.44
CA ASP A 262 4.79 8.77 -29.39
C ASP A 262 4.19 8.34 -28.04
N ALA A 263 2.86 8.14 -27.89
CA ALA A 263 2.23 7.77 -26.61
C ALA A 263 2.42 6.28 -26.29
N VAL A 264 2.65 5.99 -24.99
CA VAL A 264 2.64 4.61 -24.49
C VAL A 264 1.20 4.12 -24.44
N THR A 265 0.95 2.92 -24.98
CA THR A 265 -0.39 2.30 -24.99
C THR A 265 -0.34 0.86 -24.51
N ILE A 266 -1.41 0.44 -23.83
CA ILE A 266 -1.62 -0.94 -23.36
C ILE A 266 -2.99 -1.39 -23.86
N THR A 267 -3.05 -2.56 -24.51
CA THR A 267 -4.29 -3.20 -24.94
C THR A 267 -4.25 -4.68 -24.62
N ALA A 268 -5.41 -5.29 -24.39
CA ALA A 268 -5.51 -6.73 -24.18
C ALA A 268 -6.61 -7.33 -25.07
N THR A 269 -6.58 -8.64 -25.24
CA THR A 269 -7.64 -9.39 -25.94
C THR A 269 -9.00 -9.16 -25.27
N ALA A 270 -9.04 -9.09 -23.95
CA ALA A 270 -10.20 -8.76 -23.11
C ALA A 270 -9.75 -8.42 -21.68
N GLY A 271 -10.66 -7.96 -20.84
CA GLY A 271 -10.42 -7.80 -19.40
C GLY A 271 -9.87 -6.44 -18.95
N ILE A 272 -9.53 -5.52 -19.88
CA ILE A 272 -9.14 -4.14 -19.56
C ILE A 272 -10.38 -3.24 -19.44
N ASP A 273 -11.20 -3.19 -20.48
CA ASP A 273 -12.35 -2.27 -20.52
C ASP A 273 -13.56 -2.80 -19.73
N ALA A 274 -13.64 -4.11 -19.57
CA ALA A 274 -14.67 -4.79 -18.79
C ALA A 274 -14.15 -6.14 -18.28
N PRO A 275 -14.63 -6.62 -17.11
CA PRO A 275 -14.30 -7.95 -16.63
C PRO A 275 -14.65 -9.03 -17.66
N VAL A 276 -13.74 -9.97 -17.87
CA VAL A 276 -13.96 -11.13 -18.74
C VAL A 276 -14.10 -12.39 -17.89
N THR A 277 -15.02 -13.27 -18.26
CA THR A 277 -15.25 -14.54 -17.54
C THR A 277 -14.83 -15.72 -18.39
N TYR A 278 -14.00 -16.60 -17.82
CA TYR A 278 -13.61 -17.88 -18.43
C TYR A 278 -13.92 -19.06 -17.51
N ASN A 279 -14.26 -20.18 -18.10
CA ASN A 279 -14.34 -21.45 -17.40
C ASN A 279 -13.01 -22.20 -17.55
N LYS A 280 -12.48 -22.78 -16.48
CA LYS A 280 -11.21 -23.52 -16.48
C LYS A 280 -11.19 -24.70 -17.46
N SER A 281 -12.36 -25.26 -17.78
CA SER A 281 -12.50 -26.34 -18.76
C SER A 281 -12.51 -25.85 -20.22
N GLU A 282 -12.64 -24.54 -20.46
CA GLU A 282 -12.78 -23.95 -21.80
C GLU A 282 -12.04 -22.61 -21.89
N LEU A 283 -10.71 -22.69 -21.78
CA LEU A 283 -9.85 -21.51 -21.85
C LEU A 283 -9.67 -21.04 -23.31
N PRO A 284 -9.50 -19.72 -23.55
CA PRO A 284 -9.22 -19.21 -24.88
C PRO A 284 -7.85 -19.73 -25.36
N SER A 285 -7.75 -19.98 -26.66
CA SER A 285 -6.49 -20.43 -27.29
C SER A 285 -5.42 -19.34 -27.29
N GLU A 286 -5.83 -18.08 -27.25
CA GLU A 286 -4.96 -16.91 -27.22
C GLU A 286 -5.53 -15.87 -26.27
N PHE A 287 -4.67 -15.32 -25.43
CA PHE A 287 -4.94 -14.16 -24.60
C PHE A 287 -3.67 -13.31 -24.59
N ASN A 288 -3.73 -12.17 -25.26
CA ASN A 288 -2.57 -11.31 -25.48
C ASN A 288 -2.77 -9.97 -24.76
N LEU A 289 -1.72 -9.51 -24.12
CA LEU A 289 -1.54 -8.15 -23.67
C LEU A 289 -0.51 -7.50 -24.61
N THR A 290 -0.87 -6.41 -25.25
CA THR A 290 -0.01 -5.70 -26.20
C THR A 290 0.34 -4.34 -25.64
N VAL A 291 1.63 -4.05 -25.61
CA VAL A 291 2.18 -2.77 -25.18
C VAL A 291 2.88 -2.13 -26.37
N SER A 292 2.63 -0.85 -26.60
CA SER A 292 3.42 -0.02 -27.52
C SER A 292 4.00 1.16 -26.75
N ALA A 293 5.31 1.32 -26.79
CA ALA A 293 6.07 2.38 -26.14
C ALA A 293 7.12 2.92 -27.10
N PRO A 294 6.78 3.90 -27.96
CA PRO A 294 7.62 4.35 -29.07
C PRO A 294 9.03 4.78 -28.71
N ALA A 295 9.26 5.32 -27.50
CA ALA A 295 10.59 5.67 -26.99
C ALA A 295 11.37 4.45 -26.46
N GLY A 296 10.73 3.30 -26.37
CA GLY A 296 11.27 2.05 -25.81
C GLY A 296 11.00 1.92 -24.32
N ILE A 297 10.58 0.72 -23.91
CA ILE A 297 10.22 0.39 -22.53
C ILE A 297 11.43 0.52 -21.61
N GLU A 298 11.30 1.28 -20.53
CA GLU A 298 12.26 1.36 -19.42
C GLU A 298 11.81 0.49 -18.25
N LYS A 299 10.48 0.48 -17.94
CA LYS A 299 9.86 -0.37 -16.93
C LYS A 299 8.59 -1.02 -17.47
N TYR A 300 8.38 -2.27 -17.07
CA TYR A 300 7.16 -3.02 -17.33
C TYR A 300 6.72 -3.69 -16.02
N GLU A 301 5.97 -2.98 -15.22
CA GLU A 301 5.55 -3.44 -13.90
C GLU A 301 4.22 -4.18 -13.99
N VAL A 302 4.18 -5.40 -13.44
CA VAL A 302 2.96 -6.19 -13.28
C VAL A 302 2.69 -6.35 -11.79
N ASN A 303 1.58 -5.81 -11.33
CA ASN A 303 1.14 -5.85 -9.94
C ASN A 303 -0.01 -6.85 -9.78
N ILE A 304 0.14 -7.81 -8.90
CA ILE A 304 -0.88 -8.81 -8.58
C ILE A 304 -1.75 -8.27 -7.45
N LEU A 305 -3.05 -8.09 -7.71
CA LEU A 305 -3.95 -7.41 -6.78
C LEU A 305 -4.87 -8.37 -6.02
N SER A 306 -5.32 -9.47 -6.66
CA SER A 306 -6.25 -10.42 -6.05
C SER A 306 -5.58 -11.31 -5.01
N ALA A 307 -6.32 -11.57 -3.90
CA ALA A 307 -5.83 -12.31 -2.75
C ALA A 307 -5.43 -13.76 -3.08
N GLY A 308 -6.17 -14.43 -3.96
CA GLY A 308 -5.86 -15.81 -4.34
C GLY A 308 -4.57 -15.93 -5.13
N LEU A 309 -4.32 -15.00 -6.08
CA LEU A 309 -3.04 -14.97 -6.81
C LEU A 309 -1.87 -14.61 -5.87
N ARG A 310 -2.04 -13.67 -4.96
CA ARG A 310 -1.04 -13.36 -3.93
C ARG A 310 -0.73 -14.58 -3.07
N GLY A 311 -1.75 -15.32 -2.64
CA GLY A 311 -1.56 -16.56 -1.89
C GLY A 311 -0.78 -17.64 -2.64
N LEU A 312 -0.85 -17.68 -3.98
CA LEU A 312 0.00 -18.56 -4.79
C LEU A 312 1.46 -18.07 -4.80
N LEU A 313 1.67 -16.75 -4.94
CA LEU A 313 3.00 -16.15 -4.92
C LEU A 313 3.69 -16.32 -3.56
N ASP A 314 2.93 -16.20 -2.45
CA ASP A 314 3.43 -16.47 -1.09
C ASP A 314 3.98 -17.88 -0.95
N MET A 315 3.28 -18.88 -1.49
CA MET A 315 3.76 -20.27 -1.47
C MET A 315 5.05 -20.46 -2.27
N MET A 316 5.30 -19.59 -3.25
CA MET A 316 6.49 -19.61 -4.12
C MET A 316 7.57 -18.65 -3.64
N GLN A 317 7.31 -17.89 -2.57
CA GLN A 317 8.20 -16.84 -2.03
C GLN A 317 8.54 -15.77 -3.08
N MET A 318 7.55 -15.38 -3.89
CA MET A 318 7.65 -14.35 -4.92
C MET A 318 6.93 -13.07 -4.49
N ASP A 319 7.45 -11.93 -4.91
CA ASP A 319 6.83 -10.63 -4.69
C ASP A 319 5.52 -10.49 -5.49
N TYR A 320 4.62 -9.63 -5.01
CA TYR A 320 3.34 -9.34 -5.68
C TYR A 320 3.47 -8.36 -6.83
N SER A 321 4.65 -7.80 -7.02
CA SER A 321 5.01 -6.91 -8.10
C SER A 321 6.28 -7.40 -8.77
N VAL A 322 6.35 -7.31 -10.09
CA VAL A 322 7.54 -7.63 -10.87
C VAL A 322 7.73 -6.61 -11.99
N ASP A 323 8.96 -6.11 -12.15
CA ASP A 323 9.35 -5.32 -13.32
C ASP A 323 9.96 -6.24 -14.37
N LEU A 324 9.16 -6.62 -15.37
CA LEU A 324 9.57 -7.54 -16.44
C LEU A 324 10.70 -6.99 -17.30
N ALA A 325 10.92 -5.68 -17.33
CA ALA A 325 12.05 -5.06 -18.01
C ALA A 325 13.36 -5.11 -17.20
N ASN A 326 13.28 -5.37 -15.88
CA ASN A 326 14.44 -5.35 -14.98
C ASN A 326 14.38 -6.50 -13.95
N MET A 327 14.02 -7.70 -14.38
CA MET A 327 13.92 -8.87 -13.51
C MET A 327 15.28 -9.24 -12.87
N SER A 328 15.25 -9.60 -11.60
CA SER A 328 16.36 -10.31 -10.96
C SER A 328 16.50 -11.73 -11.52
N ALA A 329 17.63 -12.40 -11.27
CA ALA A 329 17.82 -13.78 -11.73
C ALA A 329 16.74 -14.75 -11.21
N THR A 330 16.24 -14.55 -9.98
CA THR A 330 15.16 -15.38 -9.43
C THR A 330 13.81 -15.12 -10.11
N GLU A 331 13.54 -13.87 -10.45
CA GLU A 331 12.33 -13.49 -11.19
C GLU A 331 12.38 -13.98 -12.64
N GLU A 332 13.53 -13.92 -13.29
CA GLU A 332 13.72 -14.50 -14.62
C GLU A 332 13.53 -16.03 -14.62
N ASP A 333 14.04 -16.72 -13.61
CA ASP A 333 13.84 -18.17 -13.47
C ASP A 333 12.35 -18.52 -13.32
N PHE A 334 11.57 -17.70 -12.64
CA PHE A 334 10.16 -17.93 -12.41
C PHE A 334 9.29 -17.35 -13.53
N TRP A 335 9.25 -16.01 -13.65
CA TRP A 335 8.38 -15.31 -14.61
C TRP A 335 8.81 -15.55 -16.05
N GLY A 336 10.13 -15.54 -16.29
CA GLY A 336 10.70 -15.83 -17.60
C GLY A 336 10.38 -17.23 -18.08
N SER A 337 10.46 -18.23 -17.17
CA SER A 337 10.07 -19.61 -17.52
C SER A 337 8.56 -19.76 -17.75
N LEU A 338 7.73 -19.02 -16.99
CA LEU A 338 6.27 -19.07 -17.10
C LEU A 338 5.77 -18.44 -18.42
N PHE A 339 6.36 -17.33 -18.80
CA PHE A 339 5.94 -16.54 -19.96
C PHE A 339 6.84 -16.70 -21.20
N GLY A 340 8.00 -17.32 -21.04
CA GLY A 340 8.96 -17.52 -22.13
C GLY A 340 9.68 -16.23 -22.57
N ILE A 341 9.93 -15.32 -21.60
CA ILE A 341 10.59 -14.03 -21.85
C ILE A 341 11.77 -13.81 -20.90
N THR A 342 12.66 -12.91 -21.29
CA THR A 342 13.74 -12.37 -20.46
C THR A 342 13.59 -10.85 -20.36
N SER A 343 14.30 -10.22 -19.42
CA SER A 343 14.33 -8.74 -19.35
C SER A 343 14.78 -8.10 -20.67
N ASP A 344 15.68 -8.74 -21.40
CA ASP A 344 16.17 -8.25 -22.70
C ASP A 344 15.09 -8.28 -23.79
N ASP A 345 14.09 -9.16 -23.68
CA ASP A 345 12.96 -9.24 -24.60
C ASP A 345 11.94 -8.10 -24.38
N VAL A 346 12.05 -7.38 -23.27
CA VAL A 346 11.13 -6.30 -22.87
C VAL A 346 11.83 -4.96 -22.86
N LYS A 347 12.97 -4.86 -22.17
CA LYS A 347 13.67 -3.59 -21.98
C LYS A 347 14.13 -2.97 -23.30
N GLY A 348 13.74 -1.73 -23.51
CA GLY A 348 14.08 -0.97 -24.70
C GLY A 348 13.30 -1.32 -25.97
N GLN A 349 12.40 -2.31 -25.91
CA GLN A 349 11.51 -2.64 -27.03
C GLN A 349 10.44 -1.56 -27.18
N THR A 350 10.02 -1.30 -28.42
CA THR A 350 8.92 -0.36 -28.70
C THR A 350 7.56 -1.03 -28.69
N ASP A 351 7.53 -2.32 -28.97
CA ASP A 351 6.30 -3.11 -29.02
C ASP A 351 6.55 -4.48 -28.38
N VAL A 352 5.72 -4.85 -27.43
CA VAL A 352 5.77 -6.16 -26.76
C VAL A 352 4.38 -6.78 -26.74
N VAL A 353 4.29 -8.03 -27.20
CA VAL A 353 3.06 -8.83 -27.07
C VAL A 353 3.30 -9.93 -26.06
N PHE A 354 2.55 -9.87 -24.99
CA PHE A 354 2.65 -10.77 -23.86
C PHE A 354 1.54 -11.82 -23.93
N GLN A 355 1.88 -13.09 -24.05
CA GLN A 355 0.90 -14.17 -24.12
C GLN A 355 0.61 -14.71 -22.73
N ILE A 356 -0.46 -14.25 -22.10
CA ILE A 356 -0.85 -14.67 -20.75
C ILE A 356 -1.82 -15.85 -20.74
N GLY A 357 -2.16 -16.41 -21.90
CA GLY A 357 -3.09 -17.52 -21.99
C GLY A 357 -2.72 -18.75 -21.15
N ALA A 358 -1.42 -19.09 -21.07
CA ALA A 358 -0.94 -20.16 -20.20
C ALA A 358 -1.14 -19.87 -18.69
N PHE A 359 -1.10 -18.59 -18.31
CA PHE A 359 -1.29 -18.16 -16.92
C PHE A 359 -2.76 -18.29 -16.49
N LEU A 360 -3.73 -18.18 -17.41
CA LEU A 360 -5.15 -18.35 -17.09
C LEU A 360 -5.43 -19.72 -16.42
N ALA A 361 -4.74 -20.76 -16.83
CA ALA A 361 -4.92 -22.10 -16.28
C ALA A 361 -4.49 -22.19 -14.79
N ALA A 362 -3.54 -21.35 -14.37
CA ALA A 362 -3.03 -21.29 -13.02
C ALA A 362 -3.84 -20.37 -12.11
N MET A 363 -4.67 -19.47 -12.66
CA MET A 363 -5.48 -18.55 -11.88
C MET A 363 -6.48 -19.26 -10.98
N PRO A 364 -6.70 -18.82 -9.73
CA PRO A 364 -7.76 -19.30 -8.87
C PRO A 364 -9.16 -19.13 -9.49
N ALA A 365 -10.12 -20.00 -9.10
CA ALA A 365 -11.52 -19.86 -9.53
C ALA A 365 -12.21 -18.75 -8.73
N GLU A 366 -11.86 -17.51 -9.05
CA GLU A 366 -12.35 -16.28 -8.42
C GLU A 366 -12.16 -15.09 -9.37
N THR A 367 -12.44 -13.89 -8.91
CA THR A 367 -12.05 -12.65 -9.62
C THR A 367 -10.57 -12.42 -9.43
N ASN A 368 -9.80 -12.46 -10.52
CA ASN A 368 -8.37 -12.19 -10.54
C ASN A 368 -8.13 -10.80 -11.12
N GLU A 369 -7.44 -9.97 -10.37
CA GLU A 369 -7.13 -8.58 -10.71
C GLU A 369 -5.62 -8.41 -10.82
N LEU A 370 -5.18 -7.81 -11.92
CA LEU A 370 -3.79 -7.51 -12.25
C LEU A 370 -3.71 -6.07 -12.74
N GLN A 371 -2.68 -5.34 -12.36
CA GLN A 371 -2.37 -4.06 -12.94
C GLN A 371 -1.07 -4.15 -13.72
N VAL A 372 -1.05 -3.51 -14.88
CA VAL A 372 0.16 -3.33 -15.70
C VAL A 372 0.46 -1.86 -15.79
N VAL A 373 1.71 -1.48 -15.49
CA VAL A 373 2.21 -0.11 -15.61
C VAL A 373 3.45 -0.13 -16.49
N ILE A 374 3.43 0.67 -17.54
CA ILE A 374 4.54 0.80 -18.48
C ILE A 374 5.12 2.20 -18.34
N THR A 375 6.45 2.28 -18.24
CA THR A 375 7.18 3.54 -18.33
C THR A 375 8.17 3.44 -19.48
N ASP A 376 8.17 4.40 -20.38
CA ASP A 376 9.13 4.48 -21.46
C ASP A 376 10.41 5.24 -21.06
N LYS A 377 11.39 5.29 -21.96
CA LYS A 377 12.66 6.00 -21.72
C LYS A 377 12.54 7.52 -21.59
N ASN A 378 11.41 8.11 -21.99
CA ASN A 378 11.12 9.53 -21.85
C ASN A 378 10.43 9.83 -20.51
N GLY A 379 10.03 8.78 -19.76
CA GLY A 379 9.26 8.90 -18.53
C GLY A 379 7.74 8.96 -18.76
N GLU A 380 7.28 8.80 -20.03
CA GLU A 380 5.85 8.66 -20.33
C GLU A 380 5.33 7.34 -19.79
N THR A 381 4.15 7.36 -19.16
CA THR A 381 3.56 6.20 -18.50
C THR A 381 2.19 5.87 -19.04
N ALA A 382 1.86 4.57 -19.06
CA ALA A 382 0.50 4.08 -19.24
C ALA A 382 0.23 2.99 -18.20
N ALA A 383 -1.01 2.93 -17.70
CA ALA A 383 -1.45 1.89 -16.77
C ALA A 383 -2.76 1.26 -17.26
N ALA A 384 -2.90 -0.05 -17.06
CA ALA A 384 -4.12 -0.78 -17.35
C ALA A 384 -4.39 -1.81 -16.26
N ALA A 385 -5.65 -1.95 -15.85
CA ALA A 385 -6.10 -3.01 -14.95
C ALA A 385 -6.77 -4.12 -15.75
N LEU A 386 -6.35 -5.36 -15.52
CA LEU A 386 -7.02 -6.56 -16.07
C LEU A 386 -7.87 -7.20 -14.99
N THR A 387 -9.13 -7.43 -15.30
CA THR A 387 -10.05 -8.18 -14.43
C THR A 387 -10.53 -9.45 -15.14
N ILE A 388 -10.12 -10.60 -14.62
CA ILE A 388 -10.41 -11.93 -15.18
C ILE A 388 -11.14 -12.77 -14.13
N ILE A 389 -12.38 -13.10 -14.40
CA ILE A 389 -13.21 -13.96 -13.53
C ILE A 389 -13.03 -15.40 -13.98
N MET A 390 -12.46 -16.23 -13.14
CA MET A 390 -12.30 -17.67 -13.40
C MET A 390 -13.39 -18.45 -12.69
N THR A 391 -14.03 -19.37 -13.41
CA THR A 391 -15.03 -20.32 -12.86
C THR A 391 -14.56 -21.75 -13.04
N GLU A 392 -15.06 -22.67 -12.18
CA GLU A 392 -14.74 -24.11 -12.24
C GLU A 392 -15.25 -24.76 -13.53
#